data_07928c8dd76d6a764ea7b2758f4c2304
#
_entry.id   07928c8dd76d6a764ea7b2758f4c2304
#
_cell.length_a   1.000
_cell.length_b   1.000
_cell.length_c   1.000
_cell.angle_alpha   90.00
_cell.angle_beta   90.00
_cell.angle_gamma   90.00
#
_symmetry.space_group_name_H-M   'P 1'
#
loop_
_entity.id
_entity.type
_entity.pdbx_description
1 polymer ?
#
loop_
_entity_poly.entity_id
_entity_poly.type
_entity_poly.pdbx_seq_one_letter_code
_entity_poly.pdbx_strand_id
1 'polypeptide(L)'
;MALQILIVDDSPAMRTFIRRVVRLSGIEVDHYFEAGNGAEALEQLAANPVDAVLTDINMPVMDGEEFVRKMRENEPTRSTPVIVISTDATTNRIHTMQALGAIGYLEKPFGPEQLRNELDRVLGANRE
;
A
#
# COMPACT_ATOMS: atom_id res chain seq x y z
N MET A 1 -5.99 2.80 17.88
CA MET A 1 -4.77 1.97 17.91
C MET A 1 -3.83 2.40 16.80
N ALA A 2 -2.54 2.40 17.10
CA ALA A 2 -1.54 2.78 16.12
C ALA A 2 -1.32 1.69 15.09
N LEU A 3 -1.08 2.10 13.85
CA LEU A 3 -0.94 1.19 12.72
C LEU A 3 0.52 0.93 12.37
N GLN A 4 0.77 -0.24 11.79
CA GLN A 4 2.04 -0.58 11.15
C GLN A 4 1.79 -0.50 9.64
N ILE A 5 2.49 0.41 8.95
CA ILE A 5 2.26 0.65 7.53
C ILE A 5 3.52 0.36 6.74
N LEU A 6 3.37 -0.39 5.63
CA LEU A 6 4.46 -0.63 4.68
C LEU A 6 4.23 0.24 3.44
N ILE A 7 5.24 1.02 3.09
CA ILE A 7 5.22 1.90 1.91
C ILE A 7 6.18 1.32 0.87
N VAL A 8 5.66 1.02 -0.33
CA VAL A 8 6.42 0.39 -1.39
C VAL A 8 6.44 1.30 -2.62
N ASP A 9 7.61 1.82 -2.95
CA ASP A 9 7.80 2.72 -4.09
C ASP A 9 9.30 2.76 -4.36
N ASP A 10 9.70 2.73 -5.63
CA ASP A 10 11.12 2.72 -5.99
C ASP A 10 11.79 4.08 -5.81
N SER A 11 11.03 5.13 -5.56
CA SER A 11 11.56 6.47 -5.30
C SER A 11 11.64 6.75 -3.80
N PRO A 12 12.85 6.91 -3.23
CA PRO A 12 12.96 7.28 -1.81
C PRO A 12 12.26 8.61 -1.49
N ALA A 13 12.30 9.56 -2.44
CA ALA A 13 11.61 10.84 -2.25
C ALA A 13 10.10 10.65 -2.17
N MET A 14 9.55 9.75 -2.99
CA MET A 14 8.13 9.47 -2.96
C MET A 14 7.73 8.76 -1.66
N ARG A 15 8.55 7.83 -1.18
CA ARG A 15 8.27 7.17 0.11
C ARG A 15 8.23 8.21 1.25
N THR A 16 9.15 9.15 1.24
CA THR A 16 9.17 10.24 2.22
C THR A 16 7.91 11.09 2.11
N PHE A 17 7.49 11.41 0.88
CA PHE A 17 6.28 12.19 0.63
C PHE A 17 5.05 11.46 1.17
N ILE A 18 4.91 10.17 0.84
CA ILE A 18 3.76 9.38 1.30
C ILE A 18 3.71 9.33 2.82
N ARG A 19 4.85 9.11 3.47
CA ARG A 19 4.91 9.08 4.93
C ARG A 19 4.48 10.42 5.53
N ARG A 20 4.90 11.53 4.90
CA ARG A 20 4.49 12.86 5.34
C ARG A 20 2.98 13.05 5.20
N VAL A 21 2.40 12.62 4.08
CA VAL A 21 0.97 12.75 3.85
C VAL A 21 0.18 11.93 4.86
N VAL A 22 0.64 10.71 5.17
CA VAL A 22 0.01 9.87 6.20
C VAL A 22 0.03 10.61 7.54
N ARG A 23 1.16 11.18 7.90
CA ARG A 23 1.28 11.92 9.16
C ARG A 23 0.33 13.11 9.21
N LEU A 24 0.24 13.86 8.11
CA LEU A 24 -0.64 15.03 8.02
C LEU A 24 -2.13 14.65 8.03
N SER A 25 -2.45 13.42 7.66
CA SER A 25 -3.84 12.96 7.65
C SER A 25 -4.42 12.76 9.06
N GLY A 26 -3.55 12.74 10.07
CA GLY A 26 -3.98 12.52 11.43
C GLY A 26 -4.12 11.06 11.83
N ILE A 27 -3.80 10.14 10.94
CA ILE A 27 -3.82 8.72 11.24
C ILE A 27 -2.63 8.39 12.12
N GLU A 28 -2.87 7.71 13.22
CA GLU A 28 -1.82 7.34 14.16
C GLU A 28 -1.07 6.12 13.64
N VAL A 29 0.24 6.26 13.42
CA VAL A 29 1.10 5.19 12.92
C VAL A 29 2.21 4.93 13.93
N ASP A 30 2.34 3.67 14.33
CA ASP A 30 3.38 3.24 15.27
C ASP A 30 4.71 3.08 14.56
N HIS A 31 4.70 2.48 13.37
CA HIS A 31 5.94 2.24 12.64
C HIS A 31 5.69 2.24 11.13
N TYR A 32 6.64 2.82 10.38
CA TYR A 32 6.66 2.79 8.93
C TYR A 32 7.76 1.85 8.46
N PHE A 33 7.39 0.89 7.61
CA PHE A 33 8.35 0.06 6.91
C PHE A 33 8.39 0.54 5.46
N GLU A 34 9.54 0.46 4.81
CA GLU A 34 9.71 0.93 3.44
C GLU A 34 10.39 -0.12 2.58
N ALA A 35 10.02 -0.16 1.31
CA ALA A 35 10.62 -1.06 0.33
C ALA A 35 10.67 -0.38 -1.02
N GLY A 36 11.69 -0.67 -1.80
CA GLY A 36 11.91 -0.08 -3.11
C GLY A 36 11.32 -0.89 -4.26
N ASN A 37 10.84 -2.10 -4.00
CA ASN A 37 10.22 -2.95 -5.00
C ASN A 37 9.44 -4.06 -4.31
N GLY A 38 8.74 -4.88 -5.10
CA GLY A 38 7.91 -5.94 -4.55
C GLY A 38 8.68 -7.02 -3.80
N ALA A 39 9.90 -7.33 -4.25
CA ALA A 39 10.70 -8.36 -3.59
C ALA A 39 11.11 -7.92 -2.18
N GLU A 40 11.58 -6.68 -2.05
CA GLU A 40 11.91 -6.12 -0.73
C GLU A 40 10.66 -6.03 0.14
N ALA A 41 9.52 -5.69 -0.46
CA ALA A 41 8.27 -5.59 0.28
C ALA A 41 7.86 -6.93 0.88
N LEU A 42 8.02 -8.01 0.12
CA LEU A 42 7.73 -9.35 0.63
C LEU A 42 8.64 -9.71 1.80
N GLU A 43 9.91 -9.30 1.75
CA GLU A 43 10.83 -9.51 2.86
C GLU A 43 10.38 -8.77 4.12
N GLN A 44 9.94 -7.52 3.94
CA GLN A 44 9.43 -6.73 5.07
C GLN A 44 8.19 -7.39 5.68
N LEU A 45 7.29 -7.88 4.85
CA LEU A 45 6.07 -8.54 5.32
C LEU A 45 6.37 -9.83 6.06
N ALA A 46 7.41 -10.56 5.64
CA ALA A 46 7.81 -11.79 6.32
C ALA A 46 8.42 -11.52 7.70
N ALA A 47 9.04 -10.36 7.87
CA ALA A 47 9.78 -10.02 9.09
C ALA A 47 8.97 -9.22 10.10
N ASN A 48 7.88 -8.56 9.68
CA ASN A 48 7.18 -7.57 10.50
C ASN A 48 5.67 -7.69 10.36
N PRO A 49 4.92 -7.41 11.44
CA PRO A 49 3.47 -7.30 11.30
C PRO A 49 3.12 -6.00 10.58
N VAL A 50 2.22 -6.06 9.62
CA VAL A 50 1.81 -4.89 8.82
C VAL A 50 0.29 -4.86 8.75
N ASP A 51 -0.30 -3.71 9.07
CA ASP A 51 -1.75 -3.53 9.05
C ASP A 51 -2.27 -3.08 7.68
N ALA A 52 -1.45 -2.38 6.91
CA ALA A 52 -1.83 -1.89 5.59
C ALA A 52 -0.60 -1.68 4.73
N VAL A 53 -0.74 -1.94 3.44
CA VAL A 53 0.32 -1.74 2.45
C VAL A 53 -0.10 -0.63 1.49
N LEU A 54 0.79 0.34 1.28
CA LEU A 54 0.61 1.39 0.28
C LEU A 54 1.68 1.14 -0.79
N THR A 55 1.27 0.77 -2.00
CA THR A 55 2.23 0.35 -3.02
C THR A 55 2.00 1.02 -4.37
N ASP A 56 3.11 1.37 -5.03
CA ASP A 56 3.07 1.73 -6.44
C ASP A 56 2.92 0.47 -7.29
N ILE A 57 2.64 0.64 -8.57
CA ILE A 57 2.52 -0.47 -9.51
C ILE A 57 3.83 -0.66 -10.26
N ASN A 58 4.39 0.40 -10.81
CA ASN A 58 5.55 0.33 -11.71
C ASN A 58 6.85 0.44 -10.92
N MET A 59 7.51 -0.68 -10.70
CA MET A 59 8.75 -0.76 -9.93
C MET A 59 9.69 -1.78 -10.58
N PRO A 60 11.01 -1.61 -10.42
CA PRO A 60 11.96 -2.59 -10.95
C PRO A 60 11.94 -3.88 -10.12
N VAL A 61 12.57 -4.91 -10.63
CA VAL A 61 12.73 -6.23 -10.00
C VAL A 61 11.42 -6.98 -9.88
N MET A 62 10.47 -6.45 -9.11
CA MET A 62 9.13 -7.01 -8.97
C MET A 62 8.15 -5.85 -8.85
N ASP A 63 7.21 -5.76 -9.81
CA ASP A 63 6.24 -4.67 -9.82
C ASP A 63 5.08 -4.92 -8.85
N GLY A 64 4.17 -3.96 -8.78
CA GLY A 64 3.06 -4.03 -7.85
C GLY A 64 2.07 -5.15 -8.15
N GLU A 65 1.87 -5.48 -9.41
CA GLU A 65 0.96 -6.57 -9.77
C GLU A 65 1.48 -7.91 -9.25
N GLU A 66 2.73 -8.20 -9.53
CA GLU A 66 3.33 -9.45 -9.07
C GLU A 66 3.41 -9.50 -7.56
N PHE A 67 3.75 -8.37 -6.93
CA PHE A 67 3.82 -8.26 -5.48
C PHE A 67 2.48 -8.60 -4.83
N VAL A 68 1.39 -7.99 -5.30
CA VAL A 68 0.07 -8.25 -4.72
C VAL A 68 -0.36 -9.69 -4.98
N ARG A 69 -0.07 -10.22 -6.17
CA ARG A 69 -0.38 -11.63 -6.48
C ARG A 69 0.30 -12.55 -5.47
N LYS A 70 1.59 -12.32 -5.20
CA LYS A 70 2.33 -13.17 -4.25
C LYS A 70 1.82 -13.01 -2.82
N MET A 71 1.39 -11.81 -2.44
CA MET A 71 0.76 -11.61 -1.13
C MET A 71 -0.48 -12.49 -0.99
N ARG A 72 -1.29 -12.57 -2.02
CA ARG A 72 -2.55 -13.34 -1.98
C ARG A 72 -2.32 -14.84 -2.00
N GLU A 73 -1.17 -15.28 -2.50
CA GLU A 73 -0.81 -16.70 -2.51
C GLU A 73 -0.22 -17.16 -1.18
N ASN A 74 0.20 -16.23 -0.34
CA ASN A 74 0.87 -16.53 0.93
C ASN A 74 -0.11 -16.28 2.08
N GLU A 75 -0.43 -17.33 2.83
CA GLU A 75 -1.46 -17.25 3.87
C GLU A 75 -1.27 -16.11 4.86
N PRO A 76 -0.06 -15.86 5.41
CA PRO A 76 0.12 -14.77 6.39
C PRO A 76 -0.22 -13.38 5.83
N THR A 77 -0.13 -13.17 4.50
CA THR A 77 -0.38 -11.86 3.90
C THR A 77 -1.65 -11.81 3.06
N ARG A 78 -2.37 -12.93 2.99
CA ARG A 78 -3.54 -13.03 2.11
C ARG A 78 -4.61 -12.00 2.41
N SER A 79 -4.78 -11.65 3.66
CA SER A 79 -5.83 -10.72 4.09
C SER A 79 -5.32 -9.31 4.37
N THR A 80 -4.03 -9.05 4.19
CA THR A 80 -3.47 -7.73 4.45
C THR A 80 -4.02 -6.72 3.44
N PRO A 81 -4.65 -5.62 3.90
CA PRO A 81 -5.20 -4.63 2.98
C PRO A 81 -4.12 -3.95 2.14
N VAL A 82 -4.38 -3.77 0.86
CA VAL A 82 -3.48 -3.10 -0.06
C VAL A 82 -4.18 -1.92 -0.70
N ILE A 83 -3.56 -0.74 -0.61
CA ILE A 83 -3.98 0.45 -1.32
C ILE A 83 -2.92 0.75 -2.38
N VAL A 84 -3.34 0.83 -3.64
CA VAL A 84 -2.45 1.15 -4.74
C VAL A 84 -2.35 2.66 -4.89
N ILE A 85 -1.14 3.18 -4.99
CA ILE A 85 -0.87 4.61 -5.17
C ILE A 85 -0.08 4.76 -6.47
N SER A 86 -0.69 5.34 -7.50
CA SER A 86 -0.06 5.37 -8.81
C SER A 86 -0.48 6.60 -9.62
N THR A 87 0.35 6.97 -10.60
CA THR A 87 -0.04 7.97 -11.60
C THR A 87 -0.89 7.34 -12.70
N ASP A 88 -0.94 6.02 -12.79
CA ASP A 88 -1.68 5.31 -13.82
C ASP A 88 -3.04 4.87 -13.27
N ALA A 89 -4.04 5.72 -13.42
CA ALA A 89 -5.39 5.48 -12.94
C ALA A 89 -6.34 5.05 -14.08
N THR A 90 -5.81 4.39 -15.10
CA THR A 90 -6.66 3.88 -16.18
C THR A 90 -7.60 2.80 -15.63
N THR A 91 -8.78 2.70 -16.24
CA THR A 91 -9.78 1.72 -15.82
C THR A 91 -9.20 0.30 -15.84
N ASN A 92 -8.41 -0.02 -16.86
CA ASN A 92 -7.81 -1.35 -16.96
C ASN A 92 -6.87 -1.65 -15.81
N ARG A 93 -6.02 -0.69 -15.43
CA ARG A 93 -5.09 -0.89 -14.33
C ARG A 93 -5.82 -1.05 -13.01
N ILE A 94 -6.82 -0.22 -12.78
CA ILE A 94 -7.64 -0.31 -11.57
C ILE A 94 -8.30 -1.69 -11.49
N HIS A 95 -8.93 -2.14 -12.57
CA HIS A 95 -9.59 -3.44 -12.60
C HIS A 95 -8.61 -4.58 -12.36
N THR A 96 -7.41 -4.50 -12.97
CA THR A 96 -6.38 -5.53 -12.78
C THR A 96 -5.98 -5.63 -11.31
N MET A 97 -5.72 -4.49 -10.68
CA MET A 97 -5.30 -4.49 -9.29
C MET A 97 -6.42 -4.94 -8.35
N GLN A 98 -7.66 -4.55 -8.65
CA GLN A 98 -8.81 -5.01 -7.88
C GLN A 98 -8.99 -6.53 -7.98
N ALA A 99 -8.82 -7.06 -9.19
CA ALA A 99 -8.91 -8.52 -9.40
C ALA A 99 -7.84 -9.27 -8.64
N LEU A 100 -6.68 -8.65 -8.42
CA LEU A 100 -5.59 -9.23 -7.64
C LEU A 100 -5.79 -9.06 -6.13
N GLY A 101 -6.82 -8.31 -5.73
CA GLY A 101 -7.16 -8.17 -4.32
C GLY A 101 -6.82 -6.84 -3.69
N ALA A 102 -6.36 -5.85 -4.45
CA ALA A 102 -6.19 -4.51 -3.93
C ALA A 102 -7.57 -3.91 -3.65
N ILE A 103 -7.77 -3.35 -2.47
CA ILE A 103 -9.09 -2.85 -2.08
C ILE A 103 -9.16 -1.33 -1.99
N GLY A 104 -8.04 -0.64 -2.22
CA GLY A 104 -8.00 0.80 -2.30
C GLY A 104 -7.16 1.26 -3.46
N TYR A 105 -7.42 2.46 -3.95
CA TYR A 105 -6.67 3.04 -5.05
C TYR A 105 -6.62 4.56 -4.89
N LEU A 106 -5.40 5.12 -4.94
CA LEU A 106 -5.20 6.57 -4.91
C LEU A 106 -4.38 6.98 -6.11
N GLU A 107 -4.85 8.00 -6.84
CA GLU A 107 -4.13 8.56 -7.97
C GLU A 107 -3.21 9.67 -7.49
N LYS A 108 -1.96 9.66 -7.94
CA LYS A 108 -1.01 10.75 -7.68
C LYS A 108 -1.32 11.93 -8.59
N PRO A 109 -1.23 13.17 -8.11
CA PRO A 109 -0.96 13.56 -6.72
C PRO A 109 -2.21 13.47 -5.86
N PHE A 110 -2.03 13.23 -4.57
CA PHE A 110 -3.14 13.13 -3.63
C PHE A 110 -2.78 13.90 -2.36
N GLY A 111 -3.81 14.27 -1.60
CA GLY A 111 -3.62 15.01 -0.35
C GLY A 111 -3.95 14.17 0.88
N PRO A 112 -3.71 14.74 2.08
CA PRO A 112 -3.95 14.02 3.33
C PRO A 112 -5.39 13.56 3.52
N GLU A 113 -6.36 14.38 3.10
CA GLU A 113 -7.77 14.05 3.26
C GLU A 113 -8.15 12.84 2.42
N GLN A 114 -7.68 12.80 1.16
CA GLN A 114 -7.95 11.68 0.27
C GLN A 114 -7.36 10.39 0.82
N LEU A 115 -6.13 10.44 1.31
CA LEU A 115 -5.47 9.29 1.89
C LEU A 115 -6.20 8.81 3.15
N ARG A 116 -6.59 9.75 4.02
CA ARG A 116 -7.30 9.40 5.24
C ARG A 116 -8.63 8.70 4.93
N ASN A 117 -9.38 9.26 3.97
CA ASN A 117 -10.67 8.68 3.60
C ASN A 117 -10.48 7.25 3.07
N GLU A 118 -9.46 7.04 2.25
CA GLU A 118 -9.21 5.71 1.69
C GLU A 118 -8.77 4.72 2.76
N LEU A 119 -7.88 5.14 3.66
CA LEU A 119 -7.45 4.28 4.76
C LEU A 119 -8.60 3.95 5.71
N ASP A 120 -9.43 4.93 6.05
CA ASP A 120 -10.59 4.70 6.90
C ASP A 120 -11.54 3.71 6.27
N ARG A 121 -11.81 3.85 4.98
CA ARG A 121 -12.69 2.95 4.26
C ARG A 121 -12.14 1.53 4.24
N VAL A 122 -10.86 1.39 3.91
CA VAL A 122 -10.20 0.09 3.77
C VAL A 122 -10.06 -0.60 5.12
N LEU A 123 -9.58 0.13 6.12
CA LEU A 123 -9.36 -0.44 7.45
C LEU A 123 -10.67 -0.63 8.21
N GLY A 124 -11.63 0.27 8.00
CA GLY A 124 -12.94 0.13 8.59
C GLY A 124 -13.65 -1.12 8.14
N ALA A 125 -13.61 -1.38 6.83
CA ALA A 125 -14.19 -2.60 6.28
C ALA A 125 -13.51 -3.87 6.81
N ASN A 126 -12.20 -3.76 7.10
CA ASN A 126 -11.40 -4.90 7.54
C ASN A 126 -11.46 -5.15 9.05
N ARG A 127 -11.97 -4.19 9.80
CA ARG A 127 -12.08 -4.30 11.27
C ARG A 127 -13.33 -5.03 11.72
N GLU A 128 -14.26 -5.18 10.81
CA GLU A 128 -15.50 -5.89 11.10
C GLU A 128 -15.26 -7.41 11.13
#